data_64051249b5d2a353904c2e88301692a9
#
_entry.id   64051249b5d2a353904c2e88301692a9
#
_cell.length_a   1.000
_cell.length_b   1.000
_cell.length_c   1.000
_cell.angle_alpha   90.00
_cell.angle_beta   90.00
_cell.angle_gamma   90.00
#
_symmetry.space_group_name_H-M   'P 1'
#
loop_
_entity.id
_entity.type
_entity.pdbx_description
1 polymer ?
#
loop_
_entity_poly.entity_id
_entity_poly.type
_entity_poly.pdbx_seq_one_letter_code
_entity_poly.pdbx_strand_id
1 'polypeptide(L)'
;MFKSFRQSCLLLAIFLLLIACSPKLNWRIVQAPEQKYAALFPGKPDKLERKVSIGDQQFVQTLEAVKLDDDIYSINSIEIPAKDSKGDLVQKITAQLQSNLLDRAKASGGSVVDEAAYFQNSQRQRLQTKDYYIFFSGDVKVKQIMRVRWITRANADGGVWIYQVSVLHTNADSNNAKILLSKEEYTNFFNEFYPE
;
A
#
# COMPACT_ATOMS: atom_id res chain seq x y z
N MET A 1 -5.12 56.38 17.24
CA MET A 1 -5.17 55.05 17.90
C MET A 1 -6.06 54.03 17.18
N PHE A 2 -7.22 54.34 16.68
CA PHE A 2 -8.12 53.38 16.01
C PHE A 2 -7.61 52.75 14.69
N LYS A 3 -6.79 53.45 13.90
CA LYS A 3 -6.23 52.93 12.63
C LYS A 3 -5.22 51.82 12.88
N SER A 4 -4.35 51.99 13.87
CA SER A 4 -3.33 51.00 14.22
C SER A 4 -3.96 49.71 14.77
N PHE A 5 -5.02 49.80 15.58
CA PHE A 5 -5.74 48.64 16.11
C PHE A 5 -6.41 47.80 15.00
N ARG A 6 -7.04 48.47 14.02
CA ARG A 6 -7.64 47.78 12.84
C ARG A 6 -6.62 47.05 11.98
N GLN A 7 -5.42 47.63 11.78
CA GLN A 7 -4.34 46.99 11.04
C GLN A 7 -3.79 45.77 11.78
N SER A 8 -3.62 45.82 13.09
CA SER A 8 -3.19 44.67 13.90
C SER A 8 -4.19 43.52 13.88
N CYS A 9 -5.51 43.84 13.98
CA CYS A 9 -6.55 42.81 13.87
C CYS A 9 -6.61 42.17 12.49
N LEU A 10 -6.39 42.95 11.43
CA LEU A 10 -6.37 42.41 10.05
C LEU A 10 -5.17 41.46 9.81
N LEU A 11 -3.97 41.83 10.31
CA LEU A 11 -2.78 40.99 10.24
C LEU A 11 -2.94 39.70 11.04
N LEU A 12 -3.54 39.75 12.22
CA LEU A 12 -3.82 38.58 13.04
C LEU A 12 -4.82 37.64 12.36
N ALA A 13 -5.87 38.18 11.72
CA ALA A 13 -6.84 37.39 10.97
C ALA A 13 -6.22 36.70 9.74
N ILE A 14 -5.30 37.37 9.02
CA ILE A 14 -4.58 36.78 7.88
C ILE A 14 -3.65 35.66 8.36
N PHE A 15 -2.97 35.82 9.52
CA PHE A 15 -2.12 34.79 10.09
C PHE A 15 -2.90 33.54 10.51
N LEU A 16 -4.12 33.70 11.05
CA LEU A 16 -5.01 32.61 11.43
C LEU A 16 -5.53 31.84 10.21
N LEU A 17 -5.72 32.49 9.06
CA LEU A 17 -6.16 31.84 7.82
C LEU A 17 -5.06 30.99 7.18
N LEU A 18 -3.77 31.24 7.44
CA LEU A 18 -2.65 30.48 6.92
C LEU A 18 -2.44 29.14 7.64
N ILE A 19 -3.00 28.95 8.84
CA ILE A 19 -2.86 27.72 9.63
C ILE A 19 -3.93 26.68 9.25
N ALA A 20 -4.99 27.07 8.53
CA ALA A 20 -6.19 26.23 8.31
C ALA A 20 -6.10 25.26 7.11
N CYS A 21 -5.03 25.23 6.35
CA CYS A 21 -4.88 24.35 5.17
C CYS A 21 -3.68 23.42 5.29
N SER A 22 -3.67 22.50 6.24
CA SER A 22 -2.88 21.29 6.07
C SER A 22 -3.71 20.31 5.24
N PRO A 23 -3.33 19.99 3.99
CA PRO A 23 -4.06 19.00 3.22
C PRO A 23 -4.05 17.67 3.98
N LYS A 24 -5.20 17.01 4.10
CA LYS A 24 -5.33 15.68 4.75
C LYS A 24 -4.33 14.68 4.19
N LEU A 25 -4.05 14.77 2.89
CA LEU A 25 -3.11 13.95 2.14
C LEU A 25 -1.80 14.72 1.93
N ASN A 26 -0.77 14.36 2.66
CA ASN A 26 0.58 14.92 2.48
C ASN A 26 1.42 13.94 1.66
N TRP A 27 1.07 13.81 0.38
CA TRP A 27 1.73 12.92 -0.57
C TRP A 27 3.24 13.18 -0.64
N ARG A 28 4.01 12.11 -0.49
CA ARG A 28 5.47 12.16 -0.57
C ARG A 28 6.05 10.91 -1.19
N ILE A 29 7.11 11.09 -1.96
CA ILE A 29 7.89 9.96 -2.46
C ILE A 29 8.77 9.46 -1.32
N VAL A 30 8.63 8.17 -1.02
CA VAL A 30 9.47 7.43 -0.06
C VAL A 30 10.43 6.57 -0.86
N GLN A 31 11.72 6.72 -0.57
CA GLN A 31 12.78 5.88 -1.12
C GLN A 31 13.08 4.78 -0.10
N ALA A 32 12.99 3.53 -0.51
CA ALA A 32 13.30 2.35 0.30
C ALA A 32 14.46 1.56 -0.36
N PRO A 33 15.70 2.07 -0.30
CA PRO A 33 16.83 1.49 -1.01
C PRO A 33 17.19 0.09 -0.54
N GLU A 34 16.95 -0.22 0.74
CA GLU A 34 17.15 -1.56 1.30
C GLU A 34 16.11 -2.57 0.75
N GLN A 35 14.87 -2.12 0.54
CA GLN A 35 13.76 -2.92 0.00
C GLN A 35 13.61 -2.78 -1.52
N LYS A 36 14.53 -2.06 -2.18
CA LYS A 36 14.61 -1.93 -3.65
C LYS A 36 13.35 -1.36 -4.30
N TYR A 37 12.76 -0.29 -3.74
CA TYR A 37 11.66 0.42 -4.37
C TYR A 37 11.61 1.92 -4.03
N ALA A 38 10.86 2.67 -4.84
CA ALA A 38 10.34 3.99 -4.52
C ALA A 38 8.81 3.96 -4.60
N ALA A 39 8.13 4.69 -3.72
CA ALA A 39 6.66 4.73 -3.71
C ALA A 39 6.12 6.08 -3.23
N LEU A 40 4.94 6.44 -3.71
CA LEU A 40 4.20 7.61 -3.26
C LEU A 40 3.28 7.23 -2.09
N PHE A 41 3.53 7.77 -0.89
CA PHE A 41 2.67 7.58 0.28
C PHE A 41 1.91 8.85 0.65
N PRO A 42 0.67 8.74 1.22
CA PRO A 42 -0.11 9.89 1.66
C PRO A 42 0.41 10.54 2.95
N GLY A 43 1.55 10.09 3.46
CA GLY A 43 2.21 10.57 4.65
C GLY A 43 3.56 9.89 4.84
N LYS A 44 4.23 10.13 5.96
CA LYS A 44 5.45 9.39 6.34
C LYS A 44 5.05 8.01 6.85
N PRO A 45 5.50 6.90 6.22
CA PRO A 45 5.19 5.56 6.71
C PRO A 45 5.96 5.24 8.00
N ASP A 46 5.32 4.45 8.85
CA ASP A 46 5.99 3.70 9.89
C ASP A 46 6.56 2.41 9.28
N LYS A 47 7.76 2.02 9.72
CA LYS A 47 8.46 0.81 9.26
C LYS A 47 8.50 -0.23 10.38
N LEU A 48 8.11 -1.46 10.06
CA LEU A 48 8.19 -2.62 10.95
C LEU A 48 8.87 -3.78 10.21
N GLU A 49 9.80 -4.43 10.88
CA GLU A 49 10.42 -5.65 10.38
C GLU A 49 10.08 -6.83 11.28
N ARG A 50 9.81 -7.98 10.67
CA ARG A 50 9.57 -9.23 11.38
C ARG A 50 10.08 -10.43 10.61
N LYS A 51 10.42 -11.49 11.32
CA LYS A 51 10.70 -12.79 10.71
C LYS A 51 9.37 -13.50 10.46
N VAL A 52 9.20 -14.03 9.26
CA VAL A 52 8.05 -14.84 8.85
C VAL A 52 8.52 -16.20 8.40
N SER A 53 7.81 -17.26 8.83
CA SER A 53 8.05 -18.61 8.35
C SER A 53 7.12 -18.91 7.19
N ILE A 54 7.68 -19.32 6.06
CA ILE A 54 6.93 -19.75 4.87
C ILE A 54 7.46 -21.14 4.48
N GLY A 55 6.64 -22.16 4.67
CA GLY A 55 7.13 -23.54 4.68
C GLY A 55 8.16 -23.72 5.78
N ASP A 56 9.27 -24.38 5.45
CA ASP A 56 10.39 -24.66 6.38
C ASP A 56 11.44 -23.55 6.42
N GLN A 57 11.22 -22.42 5.74
CA GLN A 57 12.19 -21.33 5.64
C GLN A 57 11.71 -20.08 6.39
N GLN A 58 12.67 -19.30 6.88
CA GLN A 58 12.44 -18.02 7.54
C GLN A 58 12.94 -16.87 6.66
N PHE A 59 12.08 -15.88 6.47
CA PHE A 59 12.38 -14.66 5.73
C PHE A 59 12.16 -13.43 6.59
N VAL A 60 12.88 -12.35 6.26
CA VAL A 60 12.58 -11.03 6.82
C VAL A 60 11.50 -10.39 5.98
N GLN A 61 10.40 -10.02 6.61
CA GLN A 61 9.33 -9.22 6.02
C GLN A 61 9.41 -7.81 6.58
N THR A 62 9.48 -6.84 5.69
CA THR A 62 9.36 -5.41 6.03
C THR A 62 7.97 -4.92 5.65
N LEU A 63 7.32 -4.24 6.59
CA LEU A 63 6.06 -3.53 6.39
C LEU A 63 6.31 -2.04 6.52
N GLU A 64 5.99 -1.27 5.50
CA GLU A 64 5.88 0.18 5.57
C GLU A 64 4.41 0.57 5.40
N ALA A 65 3.86 1.36 6.34
CA ALA A 65 2.45 1.67 6.36
C ALA A 65 2.15 3.10 6.84
N VAL A 66 1.11 3.69 6.26
CA VAL A 66 0.48 4.94 6.70
C VAL A 66 -0.98 4.67 7.00
N LYS A 67 -1.41 5.01 8.22
CA LYS A 67 -2.83 5.05 8.56
C LYS A 67 -3.33 6.50 8.45
N LEU A 68 -4.39 6.68 7.69
CA LEU A 68 -5.05 7.98 7.50
C LEU A 68 -6.56 7.79 7.57
N ASP A 69 -7.19 8.33 8.60
CA ASP A 69 -8.61 8.11 8.89
C ASP A 69 -8.96 6.61 8.90
N ASP A 70 -9.83 6.17 7.99
CA ASP A 70 -10.26 4.79 7.83
C ASP A 70 -9.39 3.97 6.85
N ASP A 71 -8.36 4.59 6.27
CA ASP A 71 -7.49 3.98 5.27
C ASP A 71 -6.13 3.57 5.84
N ILE A 72 -5.65 2.39 5.43
CA ILE A 72 -4.30 1.93 5.69
C ILE A 72 -3.62 1.63 4.35
N TYR A 73 -2.67 2.47 3.99
CA TYR A 73 -1.80 2.30 2.82
C TYR A 73 -0.57 1.51 3.27
N SER A 74 -0.26 0.42 2.61
CA SER A 74 0.86 -0.42 3.03
C SER A 74 1.61 -1.10 1.90
N ILE A 75 2.92 -1.24 2.08
CA ILE A 75 3.79 -2.04 1.23
C ILE A 75 4.48 -3.07 2.14
N ASN A 76 4.23 -4.35 1.88
CA ASN A 76 5.00 -5.43 2.44
C ASN A 76 6.04 -5.89 1.43
N SER A 77 7.27 -6.09 1.87
CA SER A 77 8.35 -6.61 1.04
C SER A 77 9.03 -7.79 1.71
N ILE A 78 9.37 -8.81 0.92
CA ILE A 78 10.13 -9.99 1.33
C ILE A 78 11.23 -10.20 0.31
N GLU A 79 12.48 -10.34 0.77
CA GLU A 79 13.59 -10.75 -0.07
C GLU A 79 13.77 -12.26 0.00
N ILE A 80 13.84 -12.89 -1.18
CA ILE A 80 14.27 -14.27 -1.36
C ILE A 80 15.72 -14.22 -1.87
N PRO A 81 16.71 -14.62 -1.07
CA PRO A 81 18.10 -14.58 -1.49
C PRO A 81 18.38 -15.45 -2.72
N ALA A 82 19.41 -15.12 -3.50
CA ALA A 82 19.77 -15.83 -4.75
C ALA A 82 19.94 -17.36 -4.57
N LYS A 83 20.48 -17.79 -3.42
CA LYS A 83 20.64 -19.22 -3.09
C LYS A 83 19.29 -19.94 -2.99
N ASP A 84 18.23 -19.25 -2.59
CA ASP A 84 16.89 -19.79 -2.36
C ASP A 84 15.91 -19.44 -3.49
N SER A 85 16.28 -18.57 -4.43
CA SER A 85 15.42 -18.10 -5.54
C SER A 85 15.29 -19.08 -6.71
N LYS A 86 16.03 -20.20 -6.67
CA LYS A 86 16.03 -21.21 -7.72
C LYS A 86 14.79 -22.11 -7.66
N GLY A 87 14.37 -22.58 -8.86
CA GLY A 87 13.21 -23.47 -8.98
C GLY A 87 11.88 -22.74 -8.82
N ASP A 88 10.92 -23.40 -8.18
CA ASP A 88 9.52 -22.94 -8.02
C ASP A 88 9.24 -22.25 -6.66
N LEU A 89 10.27 -22.07 -5.82
CA LEU A 89 10.10 -21.54 -4.47
C LEU A 89 9.45 -20.15 -4.45
N VAL A 90 9.93 -19.24 -5.32
CA VAL A 90 9.36 -17.88 -5.43
C VAL A 90 7.89 -17.93 -5.80
N GLN A 91 7.51 -18.80 -6.74
CA GLN A 91 6.11 -18.99 -7.13
C GLN A 91 5.29 -19.56 -5.98
N LYS A 92 5.81 -20.57 -5.26
CA LYS A 92 5.15 -21.17 -4.09
C LYS A 92 4.92 -20.14 -2.98
N ILE A 93 5.94 -19.35 -2.65
CA ILE A 93 5.83 -18.29 -1.64
C ILE A 93 4.79 -17.24 -2.06
N THR A 94 4.85 -16.77 -3.31
CA THR A 94 3.89 -15.78 -3.81
C THR A 94 2.47 -16.34 -3.78
N ALA A 95 2.26 -17.58 -4.26
CA ALA A 95 0.97 -18.24 -4.22
C ALA A 95 0.44 -18.42 -2.79
N GLN A 96 1.32 -18.78 -1.84
CA GLN A 96 0.95 -18.94 -0.43
C GLN A 96 0.52 -17.61 0.19
N LEU A 97 1.24 -16.51 -0.09
CA LEU A 97 0.87 -15.17 0.40
C LEU A 97 -0.49 -14.72 -0.18
N GLN A 98 -0.72 -15.00 -1.46
CA GLN A 98 -2.00 -14.73 -2.13
C GLN A 98 -3.13 -15.57 -1.53
N SER A 99 -2.97 -16.89 -1.46
CA SER A 99 -4.01 -17.79 -0.95
C SER A 99 -4.37 -17.45 0.50
N ASN A 100 -3.40 -17.20 1.36
CA ASN A 100 -3.65 -16.83 2.76
C ASN A 100 -4.60 -15.63 2.90
N LEU A 101 -4.46 -14.61 2.05
CA LEU A 101 -5.33 -13.44 2.08
C LEU A 101 -6.69 -13.73 1.42
N LEU A 102 -6.69 -14.35 0.24
CA LEU A 102 -7.91 -14.60 -0.54
C LEU A 102 -8.82 -15.65 0.15
N ASP A 103 -8.22 -16.69 0.74
CA ASP A 103 -8.97 -17.72 1.46
C ASP A 103 -9.56 -17.17 2.77
N ARG A 104 -8.86 -16.26 3.45
CA ARG A 104 -9.41 -15.53 4.59
C ARG A 104 -10.62 -14.68 4.22
N ALA A 105 -10.58 -14.02 3.06
CA ALA A 105 -11.72 -13.26 2.56
C ALA A 105 -12.93 -14.16 2.28
N LYS A 106 -12.72 -15.29 1.61
CA LYS A 106 -13.77 -16.28 1.34
C LYS A 106 -14.33 -16.89 2.61
N ALA A 107 -13.45 -17.28 3.55
CA ALA A 107 -13.85 -17.86 4.84
C ALA A 107 -14.69 -16.88 5.68
N SER A 108 -14.51 -15.58 5.50
CA SER A 108 -15.35 -14.55 6.13
C SER A 108 -16.71 -14.34 5.44
N GLY A 109 -17.04 -15.11 4.40
CA GLY A 109 -18.22 -14.88 3.55
C GLY A 109 -18.10 -13.67 2.63
N GLY A 110 -16.89 -13.18 2.42
CA GLY A 110 -16.59 -12.04 1.57
C GLY A 110 -16.48 -12.43 0.09
N SER A 111 -16.09 -11.46 -0.73
CA SER A 111 -15.92 -11.63 -2.17
C SER A 111 -14.58 -11.08 -2.65
N VAL A 112 -14.09 -11.63 -3.76
CA VAL A 112 -12.86 -11.22 -4.44
C VAL A 112 -13.16 -11.02 -5.92
N VAL A 113 -12.72 -9.88 -6.46
CA VAL A 113 -12.75 -9.58 -7.89
C VAL A 113 -11.33 -9.20 -8.31
N ASP A 114 -10.82 -9.80 -9.38
CA ASP A 114 -9.51 -9.43 -9.94
C ASP A 114 -9.66 -8.76 -11.31
N GLU A 115 -8.69 -7.93 -11.65
CA GLU A 115 -8.57 -7.31 -12.96
C GLU A 115 -7.11 -7.16 -13.39
N ALA A 116 -6.90 -7.13 -14.70
CA ALA A 116 -5.58 -6.86 -15.27
C ALA A 116 -5.13 -5.45 -14.87
N ALA A 117 -3.89 -5.36 -14.40
CA ALA A 117 -3.27 -4.11 -14.01
C ALA A 117 -1.82 -4.05 -14.54
N TYR A 118 -1.21 -2.89 -14.40
CA TYR A 118 0.16 -2.65 -14.80
C TYR A 118 0.90 -1.89 -13.71
N PHE A 119 2.20 -2.08 -13.65
CA PHE A 119 3.12 -1.27 -12.88
C PHE A 119 4.32 -0.87 -13.74
N GLN A 120 5.06 0.13 -13.32
CA GLN A 120 6.33 0.51 -13.94
C GLN A 120 7.47 0.16 -12.99
N ASN A 121 8.57 -0.37 -13.53
CA ASN A 121 9.80 -0.51 -12.76
C ASN A 121 10.62 0.80 -12.80
N SER A 122 11.75 0.84 -12.08
CA SER A 122 12.67 1.98 -12.05
C SER A 122 13.22 2.37 -13.44
N GLN A 123 13.22 1.44 -14.41
CA GLN A 123 13.59 1.66 -15.81
C GLN A 123 12.42 2.14 -16.69
N ARG A 124 11.26 2.47 -16.10
CA ARG A 124 10.02 2.87 -16.79
C ARG A 124 9.43 1.82 -17.73
N GLN A 125 9.79 0.55 -17.56
CA GLN A 125 9.16 -0.53 -18.30
C GLN A 125 7.80 -0.83 -17.68
N ARG A 126 6.75 -0.87 -18.52
CA ARG A 126 5.39 -1.22 -18.12
C ARG A 126 5.23 -2.74 -18.13
N LEU A 127 4.96 -3.31 -16.97
CA LEU A 127 4.85 -4.73 -16.74
C LEU A 127 3.44 -5.10 -16.28
N GLN A 128 2.96 -6.25 -16.74
CA GLN A 128 1.62 -6.72 -16.41
C GLN A 128 1.57 -7.33 -15.02
N THR A 129 0.47 -7.11 -14.32
CA THR A 129 0.13 -7.69 -13.04
C THR A 129 -1.40 -7.78 -12.89
N LYS A 130 -1.89 -8.04 -11.69
CA LYS A 130 -3.31 -8.02 -11.35
C LYS A 130 -3.55 -7.22 -10.08
N ASP A 131 -4.66 -6.50 -10.06
CA ASP A 131 -5.26 -5.94 -8.85
C ASP A 131 -6.38 -6.84 -8.37
N TYR A 132 -6.44 -7.06 -7.06
CA TYR A 132 -7.50 -7.79 -6.40
C TYR A 132 -8.27 -6.84 -5.50
N TYR A 133 -9.58 -6.78 -5.69
CA TYR A 133 -10.52 -6.03 -4.86
C TYR A 133 -11.26 -7.02 -3.98
N ILE A 134 -11.09 -6.87 -2.67
CA ILE A 134 -11.53 -7.82 -1.67
C ILE A 134 -12.56 -7.13 -0.77
N PHE A 135 -13.68 -7.78 -0.54
CA PHE A 135 -14.62 -7.46 0.51
C PHE A 135 -14.57 -8.53 1.59
N PHE A 136 -14.41 -8.11 2.86
CA PHE A 136 -14.46 -8.99 4.02
C PHE A 136 -15.81 -8.83 4.72
N SER A 137 -16.55 -9.94 4.87
CA SER A 137 -17.91 -9.94 5.41
C SER A 137 -17.99 -10.27 6.89
N GLY A 138 -16.94 -10.61 7.59
CA GLY A 138 -16.95 -11.13 8.97
C GLY A 138 -18.00 -10.54 9.92
N ASP A 139 -18.17 -11.12 11.12
CA ASP A 139 -19.13 -10.70 12.17
C ASP A 139 -18.90 -9.28 12.73
N VAL A 140 -18.00 -8.54 12.13
CA VAL A 140 -17.63 -7.20 12.56
C VAL A 140 -18.70 -6.22 12.05
N LYS A 141 -19.22 -5.36 12.93
CA LYS A 141 -20.16 -4.28 12.59
C LYS A 141 -19.59 -3.33 11.50
N VAL A 142 -18.30 -3.44 11.24
CA VAL A 142 -17.54 -2.57 10.33
C VAL A 142 -17.13 -3.38 9.12
N LYS A 143 -17.62 -3.02 7.94
CA LYS A 143 -17.24 -3.62 6.67
C LYS A 143 -15.84 -3.19 6.28
N GLN A 144 -15.03 -4.13 5.84
CA GLN A 144 -13.68 -3.88 5.37
C GLN A 144 -13.56 -4.23 3.90
N ILE A 145 -12.91 -3.35 3.14
CA ILE A 145 -12.58 -3.58 1.74
C ILE A 145 -11.10 -3.34 1.52
N MET A 146 -10.51 -4.09 0.59
CA MET A 146 -9.08 -4.00 0.31
C MET A 146 -8.83 -4.05 -1.19
N ARG A 147 -7.91 -3.23 -1.68
CA ARG A 147 -7.24 -3.42 -2.97
C ARG A 147 -5.83 -3.88 -2.70
N VAL A 148 -5.39 -4.93 -3.40
CA VAL A 148 -4.05 -5.48 -3.24
C VAL A 148 -3.46 -5.88 -4.59
N ARG A 149 -2.15 -5.66 -4.74
CA ARG A 149 -1.34 -5.99 -5.90
C ARG A 149 -0.09 -6.73 -5.43
N TRP A 150 0.23 -7.87 -6.05
CA TRP A 150 1.49 -8.57 -5.83
C TRP A 150 2.42 -8.37 -7.02
N ILE A 151 3.67 -8.08 -6.73
CA ILE A 151 4.71 -7.85 -7.73
C ILE A 151 5.94 -8.64 -7.32
N THR A 152 6.55 -9.35 -8.26
CA THR A 152 7.83 -10.03 -8.07
C THR A 152 8.89 -9.42 -8.98
N ARG A 153 10.08 -9.17 -8.45
CA ARG A 153 11.21 -8.58 -9.20
C ARG A 153 12.50 -9.32 -8.88
N ALA A 154 13.22 -9.70 -9.92
CA ALA A 154 14.55 -10.27 -9.77
C ALA A 154 15.57 -9.16 -9.52
N ASN A 155 16.49 -9.40 -8.60
CA ASN A 155 17.66 -8.55 -8.35
C ASN A 155 18.80 -8.87 -9.33
N ALA A 156 19.75 -7.95 -9.44
CA ALA A 156 20.96 -8.15 -10.24
C ALA A 156 21.85 -9.28 -9.70
N ASP A 157 21.78 -9.58 -8.40
CA ASP A 157 22.52 -10.67 -7.73
C ASP A 157 21.82 -12.03 -7.84
N GLY A 158 20.65 -12.09 -8.50
CA GLY A 158 19.85 -13.30 -8.69
C GLY A 158 18.86 -13.59 -7.56
N GLY A 159 18.77 -12.75 -6.54
CA GLY A 159 17.69 -12.79 -5.56
C GLY A 159 16.38 -12.29 -6.15
N VAL A 160 15.27 -12.44 -5.41
CA VAL A 160 13.95 -11.99 -5.84
C VAL A 160 13.24 -11.24 -4.71
N TRP A 161 12.74 -10.07 -5.02
CA TRP A 161 11.82 -9.34 -4.14
C TRP A 161 10.36 -9.69 -4.47
N ILE A 162 9.58 -9.90 -3.42
CA ILE A 162 8.12 -10.05 -3.48
C ILE A 162 7.52 -8.85 -2.74
N TYR A 163 6.71 -8.07 -3.44
CA TYR A 163 6.00 -6.94 -2.87
C TYR A 163 4.49 -7.20 -2.85
N GLN A 164 3.87 -6.81 -1.75
CA GLN A 164 2.42 -6.70 -1.64
C GLN A 164 2.08 -5.24 -1.37
N VAL A 165 1.61 -4.54 -2.39
CA VAL A 165 1.10 -3.16 -2.30
C VAL A 165 -0.38 -3.23 -1.99
N SER A 166 -0.85 -2.54 -0.95
CA SER A 166 -2.26 -2.64 -0.56
C SER A 166 -2.81 -1.39 0.11
N VAL A 167 -4.12 -1.18 -0.10
CA VAL A 167 -4.92 -0.24 0.67
C VAL A 167 -6.07 -1.00 1.30
N LEU A 168 -6.17 -0.92 2.62
CA LEU A 168 -7.30 -1.43 3.40
C LEU A 168 -8.14 -0.23 3.84
N HIS A 169 -9.41 -0.20 3.44
CA HIS A 169 -10.39 0.74 3.96
C HIS A 169 -11.26 0.04 5.00
N THR A 170 -11.25 0.58 6.20
CA THR A 170 -12.10 0.15 7.32
C THR A 170 -13.34 1.04 7.36
N ASN A 171 -14.49 0.52 7.73
CA ASN A 171 -15.73 1.30 7.80
C ASN A 171 -16.38 1.63 6.43
N ALA A 172 -16.33 0.66 5.51
CA ALA A 172 -16.91 0.83 4.18
C ALA A 172 -18.45 0.88 4.21
N ASP A 173 -19.02 1.89 3.55
CA ASP A 173 -20.48 2.02 3.39
C ASP A 173 -21.06 0.99 2.37
N SER A 174 -20.22 0.47 1.51
CA SER A 174 -20.59 -0.41 0.41
C SER A 174 -19.74 -1.67 0.37
N ASN A 175 -20.33 -2.77 -0.10
CA ASN A 175 -19.61 -4.03 -0.37
C ASN A 175 -18.79 -3.97 -1.67
N ASN A 176 -18.94 -2.91 -2.47
CA ASN A 176 -18.24 -2.78 -3.74
C ASN A 176 -16.85 -2.15 -3.56
N ALA A 177 -15.88 -3.00 -3.20
CA ALA A 177 -14.50 -2.61 -3.03
C ALA A 177 -13.90 -1.92 -4.28
N LYS A 178 -14.30 -2.39 -5.48
CA LYS A 178 -13.78 -1.85 -6.73
C LYS A 178 -14.21 -0.39 -6.95
N ILE A 179 -15.47 -0.05 -6.72
CA ILE A 179 -15.97 1.33 -6.92
C ILE A 179 -15.22 2.29 -6.01
N LEU A 180 -15.07 1.96 -4.72
CA LEU A 180 -14.39 2.85 -3.78
C LEU A 180 -12.89 2.94 -4.08
N LEU A 181 -12.20 1.80 -4.16
CA LEU A 181 -10.74 1.73 -4.22
C LEU A 181 -10.16 1.93 -5.64
N SER A 182 -11.00 2.29 -6.63
CA SER A 182 -10.57 2.77 -7.95
C SER A 182 -10.52 4.29 -8.06
N LYS A 183 -10.85 5.04 -7.00
CA LYS A 183 -10.71 6.50 -6.99
C LYS A 183 -9.25 6.90 -7.19
N GLU A 184 -9.04 8.12 -7.70
CA GLU A 184 -7.73 8.65 -8.07
C GLU A 184 -6.71 8.57 -6.92
N GLU A 185 -7.11 8.93 -5.72
CA GLU A 185 -6.26 8.91 -4.53
C GLU A 185 -5.64 7.52 -4.26
N TYR A 186 -6.44 6.45 -4.38
CA TYR A 186 -5.94 5.09 -4.22
C TYR A 186 -5.12 4.64 -5.44
N THR A 187 -5.60 5.00 -6.64
CA THR A 187 -4.94 4.62 -7.89
C THR A 187 -3.54 5.21 -8.02
N ASN A 188 -3.33 6.44 -7.54
CA ASN A 188 -2.02 7.08 -7.51
C ASN A 188 -1.03 6.30 -6.65
N PHE A 189 -1.44 5.80 -5.46
CA PHE A 189 -0.58 4.96 -4.62
C PHE A 189 -0.08 3.70 -5.34
N PHE A 190 -0.95 3.03 -6.11
CA PHE A 190 -0.59 1.82 -6.85
C PHE A 190 0.25 2.10 -8.10
N ASN A 191 -0.01 3.22 -8.79
CA ASN A 191 0.68 3.58 -10.03
C ASN A 191 2.06 4.20 -9.78
N GLU A 192 2.25 4.84 -8.63
CA GLU A 192 3.50 5.47 -8.22
C GLU A 192 4.34 4.55 -7.32
N PHE A 193 4.21 3.24 -7.50
CA PHE A 193 5.08 2.23 -6.93
C PHE A 193 6.06 1.73 -7.99
N TYR A 194 7.36 1.97 -7.77
CA TYR A 194 8.45 1.69 -8.69
C TYR A 194 9.46 0.72 -8.07
N PRO A 195 9.33 -0.61 -8.25
CA PRO A 195 10.36 -1.57 -7.85
C PRO A 195 11.57 -1.48 -8.79
N GLU A 196 12.77 -1.68 -8.23
CA GLU A 196 14.04 -1.72 -8.95
C GLU A 196 14.23 -3.04 -9.72
#